data_aeeb5d06ee19db5104fff513c6de2a28
#
_entry.id   aeeb5d06ee19db5104fff513c6de2a28
#
_cell.length_a   1.000
_cell.length_b   1.000
_cell.length_c   1.000
_cell.angle_alpha   90.00
_cell.angle_beta   90.00
_cell.angle_gamma   90.00
#
_symmetry.space_group_name_H-M   'P 1'
#
loop_
_entity.id
_entity.type
_entity.pdbx_description
1 polymer ?
#
loop_
_entity_poly.entity_id
_entity_poly.type
_entity_poly.pdbx_seq_one_letter_code
_entity_poly.pdbx_strand_id
1 'polypeptide(L)'
;MRLTPYAEKLGTATAERASRFHEKKKHIDEIIRFCHDFPIKAPRINPFLESIGSTPLSGGCRLSDLINRPQISLLNLAEQVKPLAMLFDGISVDREEIIEAAEIEMKYSGYISRERAMAEKMQRLEAIRIRGRFNYAELTQISTEGRQKLAAIDPETLAQASRIPGVSPSDISVLLVLLGR
;
A
#
# COMPACT_ATOMS: atom_id res chain seq x y z
N MET A 1 -9.86 8.71 -11.38
CA MET A 1 -10.79 7.93 -10.48
C MET A 1 -10.87 8.46 -9.04
N ARG A 2 -9.82 9.01 -8.44
CA ARG A 2 -9.77 9.40 -7.02
C ARG A 2 -10.81 10.43 -6.56
N LEU A 3 -11.13 11.42 -7.40
CA LEU A 3 -12.03 12.54 -7.04
C LEU A 3 -13.50 12.27 -7.33
N THR A 4 -13.85 11.32 -8.19
CA THR A 4 -15.25 11.05 -8.57
C THR A 4 -16.15 10.67 -7.40
N PRO A 5 -15.72 9.85 -6.40
CA PRO A 5 -16.54 9.57 -5.23
C PRO A 5 -16.85 10.80 -4.38
N TYR A 6 -15.93 11.75 -4.31
CA TYR A 6 -16.17 13.02 -3.60
C TYR A 6 -17.14 13.93 -4.37
N ALA A 7 -16.96 14.00 -5.70
CA ALA A 7 -17.88 14.76 -6.56
C ALA A 7 -19.30 14.19 -6.52
N GLU A 8 -19.45 12.88 -6.42
CA GLU A 8 -20.74 12.20 -6.25
C GLU A 8 -21.39 12.56 -4.91
N LYS A 9 -20.64 12.49 -3.80
CA LYS A 9 -21.11 12.89 -2.47
C LYS A 9 -21.51 14.36 -2.38
N LEU A 10 -20.85 15.24 -3.14
CA LEU A 10 -21.15 16.66 -3.21
C LEU A 10 -22.23 17.01 -4.23
N GLY A 11 -22.77 16.04 -4.96
CA GLY A 11 -23.78 16.27 -6.00
C GLY A 11 -23.26 17.01 -7.24
N THR A 12 -21.93 17.07 -7.44
CA THR A 12 -21.29 17.75 -8.58
C THR A 12 -20.94 16.82 -9.74
N ALA A 13 -21.04 15.50 -9.54
CA ALA A 13 -20.88 14.51 -10.61
C ALA A 13 -22.22 14.32 -11.34
N THR A 14 -22.18 14.27 -12.68
CA THR A 14 -23.35 13.86 -13.45
C THR A 14 -23.63 12.37 -13.26
N ALA A 15 -24.88 11.94 -13.43
CA ALA A 15 -25.29 10.54 -13.33
C ALA A 15 -24.50 9.65 -14.30
N GLU A 16 -24.24 10.11 -15.51
CA GLU A 16 -23.45 9.41 -16.52
C GLU A 16 -22.00 9.20 -16.05
N ARG A 17 -21.37 10.24 -15.49
CA ARG A 17 -20.01 10.16 -14.96
C ARG A 17 -19.93 9.21 -13.77
N ALA A 18 -20.89 9.23 -12.87
CA ALA A 18 -20.97 8.33 -11.74
C ALA A 18 -21.12 6.85 -12.21
N SER A 19 -22.06 6.60 -13.15
CA SER A 19 -22.27 5.27 -13.71
C SER A 19 -21.01 4.72 -14.37
N ARG A 20 -20.37 5.49 -15.24
CA ARG A 20 -19.11 5.10 -15.91
C ARG A 20 -17.98 4.83 -14.90
N PHE A 21 -17.91 5.61 -13.83
CA PHE A 21 -16.92 5.39 -12.77
C PHE A 21 -17.18 4.07 -12.05
N HIS A 22 -18.42 3.77 -11.66
CA HIS A 22 -18.76 2.54 -10.94
C HIS A 22 -18.54 1.29 -11.82
N GLU A 23 -18.92 1.35 -13.10
CA GLU A 23 -18.68 0.27 -14.04
C GLU A 23 -17.18 -0.01 -14.21
N LYS A 24 -16.39 1.05 -14.42
CA LYS A 24 -14.93 0.96 -14.53
C LYS A 24 -14.29 0.36 -13.28
N LYS A 25 -14.70 0.85 -12.10
CA LYS A 25 -14.21 0.33 -10.82
C LYS A 25 -14.58 -1.13 -10.61
N LYS A 26 -15.80 -1.52 -10.97
CA LYS A 26 -16.25 -2.91 -10.89
C LYS A 26 -15.33 -3.85 -11.68
N HIS A 27 -15.01 -3.52 -12.92
CA HIS A 27 -14.12 -4.33 -13.76
C HIS A 27 -12.69 -4.38 -13.22
N ILE A 28 -12.16 -3.27 -12.71
CA ILE A 28 -10.84 -3.25 -12.04
C ILE A 28 -10.84 -4.19 -10.84
N ASP A 29 -11.83 -4.11 -9.96
CA ASP A 29 -11.94 -4.95 -8.77
C ASP A 29 -12.12 -6.43 -9.13
N GLU A 30 -12.82 -6.75 -10.23
CA GLU A 30 -12.98 -8.11 -10.76
C GLU A 30 -11.64 -8.69 -11.24
N ILE A 31 -10.86 -7.92 -12.00
CA ILE A 31 -9.52 -8.32 -12.47
C ILE A 31 -8.59 -8.58 -11.28
N ILE A 32 -8.54 -7.65 -10.33
CA ILE A 32 -7.69 -7.76 -9.14
C ILE A 32 -8.06 -9.00 -8.33
N ARG A 33 -9.36 -9.22 -8.07
CA ARG A 33 -9.85 -10.39 -7.36
C ARG A 33 -9.49 -11.68 -8.09
N PHE A 34 -9.74 -11.74 -9.39
CA PHE A 34 -9.36 -12.89 -10.20
C PHE A 34 -7.87 -13.23 -10.06
N CYS A 35 -6.99 -12.24 -10.15
CA CYS A 35 -5.55 -12.46 -10.00
C CYS A 35 -5.15 -12.92 -8.61
N HIS A 36 -5.82 -12.46 -7.57
CA HIS A 36 -5.59 -12.90 -6.19
C HIS A 36 -6.08 -14.34 -5.95
N ASP A 37 -7.18 -14.74 -6.60
CA ASP A 37 -7.80 -16.04 -6.36
C ASP A 37 -7.26 -17.14 -7.28
N PHE A 38 -6.73 -16.79 -8.45
CA PHE A 38 -6.32 -17.75 -9.46
C PHE A 38 -4.92 -18.36 -9.19
N PRO A 39 -4.83 -19.66 -8.85
CA PRO A 39 -3.56 -20.34 -8.68
C PRO A 39 -2.99 -20.77 -10.03
N ILE A 40 -1.69 -20.62 -10.20
CA ILE A 40 -0.96 -21.11 -11.37
C ILE A 40 0.17 -22.04 -10.95
N LYS A 41 0.35 -23.13 -11.70
CA LYS A 41 1.41 -24.12 -11.44
C LYS A 41 2.68 -23.74 -12.19
N ALA A 42 3.84 -23.96 -11.56
CA ALA A 42 5.15 -23.69 -12.14
C ALA A 42 5.35 -24.29 -13.54
N PRO A 43 5.04 -25.58 -13.82
CA PRO A 43 5.26 -26.15 -15.15
C PRO A 43 4.48 -25.47 -16.27
N ARG A 44 3.37 -24.82 -15.96
CA ARG A 44 2.55 -24.13 -16.95
C ARG A 44 3.10 -22.74 -17.32
N ILE A 45 3.68 -22.02 -16.35
CA ILE A 45 4.07 -20.62 -16.54
C ILE A 45 5.59 -20.45 -16.74
N ASN A 46 6.42 -21.41 -16.30
CA ASN A 46 7.86 -21.30 -16.40
C ASN A 46 8.38 -21.12 -17.83
N PRO A 47 7.86 -21.78 -18.88
CA PRO A 47 8.31 -21.53 -20.25
C PRO A 47 8.14 -20.07 -20.67
N PHE A 48 7.04 -19.42 -20.25
CA PHE A 48 6.82 -18.00 -20.49
C PHE A 48 7.78 -17.15 -19.65
N LEU A 49 7.98 -17.45 -18.37
CA LEU A 49 8.91 -16.70 -17.50
C LEU A 49 10.34 -16.73 -18.06
N GLU A 50 10.79 -17.88 -18.50
CA GLU A 50 12.12 -18.06 -19.12
C GLU A 50 12.25 -17.24 -20.44
N SER A 51 11.21 -17.22 -21.27
CA SER A 51 11.20 -16.47 -22.53
C SER A 51 11.35 -14.97 -22.35
N ILE A 52 10.90 -14.42 -21.22
CA ILE A 52 11.01 -13.00 -20.87
C ILE A 52 12.18 -12.69 -19.92
N GLY A 53 13.08 -13.66 -19.67
CA GLY A 53 14.21 -13.50 -18.77
C GLY A 53 13.85 -13.35 -17.29
N SER A 54 12.67 -13.82 -16.87
CA SER A 54 12.24 -13.81 -15.47
C SER A 54 12.57 -15.13 -14.79
N THR A 55 12.85 -15.09 -13.48
CA THR A 55 13.19 -16.29 -12.70
C THR A 55 12.04 -17.30 -12.69
N PRO A 56 12.27 -18.57 -13.06
CA PRO A 56 11.28 -19.64 -12.98
C PRO A 56 10.78 -19.86 -11.54
N LEU A 57 9.57 -20.36 -11.43
CA LEU A 57 8.97 -20.74 -10.14
C LEU A 57 9.42 -22.14 -9.73
N SER A 58 9.68 -22.34 -8.44
CA SER A 58 9.91 -23.66 -7.84
C SER A 58 8.61 -24.39 -7.48
N GLY A 59 7.49 -23.68 -7.35
CA GLY A 59 6.18 -24.21 -6.97
C GLY A 59 5.04 -23.38 -7.56
N GLY A 60 3.80 -23.72 -7.18
CA GLY A 60 2.63 -22.92 -7.57
C GLY A 60 2.58 -21.58 -6.83
N CYS A 61 2.04 -20.56 -7.48
CA CYS A 61 1.78 -19.26 -6.89
C CYS A 61 0.43 -18.71 -7.39
N ARG A 62 0.02 -17.52 -6.95
CA ARG A 62 -1.13 -16.80 -7.50
C ARG A 62 -0.69 -15.83 -8.60
N LEU A 63 -1.60 -15.47 -9.49
CA LEU A 63 -1.27 -14.50 -10.56
C LEU A 63 -0.85 -13.14 -9.97
N SER A 64 -1.43 -12.74 -8.83
CA SER A 64 -1.04 -11.53 -8.11
C SER A 64 0.43 -11.49 -7.71
N ASP A 65 1.04 -12.65 -7.44
CA ASP A 65 2.46 -12.72 -7.08
C ASP A 65 3.36 -12.50 -8.31
N LEU A 66 2.88 -12.93 -9.49
CA LEU A 66 3.60 -12.76 -10.75
C LEU A 66 3.56 -11.31 -11.25
N ILE A 67 2.40 -10.66 -11.17
CA ILE A 67 2.23 -9.28 -11.67
C ILE A 67 3.13 -8.26 -10.94
N ASN A 68 3.56 -8.56 -9.72
CA ASN A 68 4.52 -7.74 -8.98
C ASN A 68 5.92 -7.73 -9.57
N ARG A 69 6.23 -8.61 -10.55
CA ARG A 69 7.51 -8.62 -11.26
C ARG A 69 7.52 -7.56 -12.35
N PRO A 70 8.59 -6.74 -12.47
CA PRO A 70 8.62 -5.61 -13.42
C PRO A 70 8.39 -6.00 -14.88
N GLN A 71 8.86 -7.20 -15.27
CA GLN A 71 8.79 -7.67 -16.66
C GLN A 71 7.41 -8.24 -17.05
N ILE A 72 6.50 -8.41 -16.09
CA ILE A 72 5.20 -9.05 -16.31
C ILE A 72 4.10 -8.00 -16.35
N SER A 73 3.26 -8.07 -17.38
CA SER A 73 2.03 -7.28 -17.50
C SER A 73 0.80 -8.18 -17.44
N LEU A 74 -0.36 -7.59 -17.15
CA LEU A 74 -1.64 -8.32 -17.21
C LEU A 74 -1.95 -8.82 -18.63
N LEU A 75 -1.58 -8.08 -19.66
CA LEU A 75 -1.76 -8.49 -21.04
C LEU A 75 -0.92 -9.73 -21.37
N ASN A 76 0.35 -9.75 -20.98
CA ASN A 76 1.23 -10.91 -21.19
C ASN A 76 0.73 -12.15 -20.42
N LEU A 77 0.19 -11.96 -19.21
CA LEU A 77 -0.42 -13.04 -18.47
C LEU A 77 -1.71 -13.57 -19.11
N ALA A 78 -2.51 -12.73 -19.75
CA ALA A 78 -3.73 -13.13 -20.42
C ALA A 78 -3.45 -14.05 -21.64
N GLU A 79 -2.33 -13.87 -22.32
CA GLU A 79 -1.88 -14.78 -23.40
C GLU A 79 -1.62 -16.20 -22.87
N GLN A 80 -1.20 -16.34 -21.62
CA GLN A 80 -0.90 -17.62 -20.98
C GLN A 80 -2.10 -18.21 -20.22
N VAL A 81 -3.05 -17.35 -19.82
CA VAL A 81 -4.16 -17.69 -18.92
C VAL A 81 -5.49 -17.36 -19.60
N LYS A 82 -6.04 -18.32 -20.37
CA LYS A 82 -7.32 -18.15 -21.08
C LYS A 82 -8.46 -17.54 -20.24
N PRO A 83 -8.70 -17.97 -18.97
CA PRO A 83 -9.75 -17.36 -18.18
C PRO A 83 -9.54 -15.87 -17.91
N LEU A 84 -8.29 -15.39 -17.83
CA LEU A 84 -7.99 -13.96 -17.71
C LEU A 84 -8.28 -13.22 -19.02
N ALA A 85 -7.92 -13.81 -20.16
CA ALA A 85 -8.27 -13.26 -21.47
C ALA A 85 -9.79 -13.14 -21.65
N MET A 86 -10.54 -14.16 -21.29
CA MET A 86 -12.02 -14.14 -21.34
C MET A 86 -12.62 -13.04 -20.44
N LEU A 87 -12.02 -12.79 -19.28
CA LEU A 87 -12.45 -11.68 -18.42
C LEU A 87 -12.24 -10.32 -19.11
N PHE A 88 -11.12 -10.15 -19.83
CA PHE A 88 -10.84 -8.93 -20.59
C PHE A 88 -11.78 -8.76 -21.80
N ASP A 89 -12.15 -9.88 -22.47
CA ASP A 89 -13.07 -9.84 -23.60
C ASP A 89 -14.48 -9.43 -23.21
N GLY A 90 -14.85 -9.61 -21.95
CA GLY A 90 -16.12 -9.14 -21.38
C GLY A 90 -16.19 -7.63 -21.15
N ILE A 91 -15.07 -6.90 -21.28
CA ILE A 91 -15.02 -5.44 -21.09
C ILE A 91 -15.22 -4.76 -22.44
N SER A 92 -16.35 -4.11 -22.60
CA SER A 92 -16.77 -3.47 -23.87
C SER A 92 -16.27 -2.04 -24.04
N VAL A 93 -16.08 -1.30 -22.95
CA VAL A 93 -15.71 0.13 -22.97
C VAL A 93 -14.47 0.35 -22.11
N ASP A 94 -13.57 1.23 -22.55
CA ASP A 94 -12.33 1.61 -21.82
C ASP A 94 -11.45 0.42 -21.43
N ARG A 95 -11.46 -0.68 -22.19
CA ARG A 95 -10.78 -1.96 -21.86
C ARG A 95 -9.31 -1.76 -21.51
N GLU A 96 -8.54 -1.07 -22.36
CA GLU A 96 -7.11 -0.86 -22.14
C GLU A 96 -6.83 -0.06 -20.87
N GLU A 97 -7.59 1.01 -20.66
CA GLU A 97 -7.47 1.85 -19.46
C GLU A 97 -7.84 1.09 -18.17
N ILE A 98 -8.83 0.18 -18.24
CA ILE A 98 -9.24 -0.65 -17.11
C ILE A 98 -8.14 -1.66 -16.76
N ILE A 99 -7.58 -2.34 -17.78
CA ILE A 99 -6.49 -3.32 -17.57
C ILE A 99 -5.24 -2.63 -17.01
N GLU A 100 -4.85 -1.49 -17.60
CA GLU A 100 -3.72 -0.70 -17.10
C GLU A 100 -3.94 -0.22 -15.66
N ALA A 101 -5.13 0.28 -15.35
CA ALA A 101 -5.46 0.73 -14.00
C ALA A 101 -5.41 -0.42 -12.97
N ALA A 102 -5.90 -1.61 -13.33
CA ALA A 102 -5.81 -2.80 -12.48
C ALA A 102 -4.35 -3.23 -12.26
N GLU A 103 -3.54 -3.22 -13.31
CA GLU A 103 -2.10 -3.55 -13.23
C GLU A 103 -1.36 -2.57 -12.30
N ILE A 104 -1.57 -1.27 -12.48
CA ILE A 104 -0.98 -0.22 -11.65
C ILE A 104 -1.40 -0.42 -10.19
N GLU A 105 -2.70 -0.62 -9.92
CA GLU A 105 -3.21 -0.80 -8.56
C GLU A 105 -2.57 -2.02 -7.88
N MET A 106 -2.42 -3.14 -8.60
CA MET A 106 -1.78 -4.35 -8.08
C MET A 106 -0.29 -4.12 -7.81
N LYS A 107 0.48 -3.59 -8.77
CA LYS A 107 1.92 -3.36 -8.63
C LYS A 107 2.28 -2.40 -7.50
N TYR A 108 1.44 -1.39 -7.27
CA TYR A 108 1.67 -0.39 -6.25
C TYR A 108 1.00 -0.68 -4.90
N SER A 109 0.15 -1.71 -4.82
CA SER A 109 -0.60 -2.06 -3.59
C SER A 109 0.29 -2.23 -2.37
N GLY A 110 1.43 -2.91 -2.51
CA GLY A 110 2.39 -3.12 -1.43
C GLY A 110 3.07 -1.83 -0.95
N TYR A 111 3.31 -0.88 -1.84
CA TYR A 111 3.84 0.45 -1.48
C TYR A 111 2.78 1.28 -0.77
N ILE A 112 1.59 1.33 -1.31
CA ILE A 112 0.45 2.08 -0.75
C ILE A 112 0.11 1.56 0.66
N SER A 113 0.13 0.25 0.88
CA SER A 113 -0.13 -0.36 2.18
C SER A 113 0.93 0.03 3.22
N ARG A 114 2.21 0.05 2.85
CA ARG A 114 3.30 0.49 3.73
C ARG A 114 3.19 1.96 4.10
N GLU A 115 2.92 2.82 3.10
CA GLU A 115 2.72 4.26 3.32
C GLU A 115 1.51 4.54 4.22
N ARG A 116 0.40 3.81 4.04
CA ARG A 116 -0.78 3.91 4.91
C ARG A 116 -0.46 3.50 6.35
N ALA A 117 0.22 2.37 6.54
CA ALA A 117 0.63 1.92 7.87
C ALA A 117 1.55 2.93 8.56
N MET A 118 2.46 3.57 7.80
CA MET A 118 3.34 4.62 8.30
C MET A 118 2.55 5.88 8.69
N ALA A 119 1.60 6.31 7.86
CA ALA A 119 0.73 7.44 8.15
C ALA A 119 -0.16 7.18 9.38
N GLU A 120 -0.74 6.00 9.52
CA GLU A 120 -1.52 5.60 10.69
C GLU A 120 -0.67 5.58 11.96
N LYS A 121 0.56 5.07 11.88
CA LYS A 121 1.50 5.12 13.00
C LYS A 121 1.78 6.55 13.44
N MET A 122 2.02 7.44 12.47
CA MET A 122 2.23 8.87 12.76
C MET A 122 1.01 9.52 13.42
N GLN A 123 -0.19 9.25 12.93
CA GLN A 123 -1.43 9.75 13.55
C GLN A 123 -1.60 9.26 14.99
N ARG A 124 -1.30 7.98 15.26
CA ARG A 124 -1.33 7.44 16.65
C ARG A 124 -0.34 8.17 17.56
N LEU A 125 0.87 8.42 17.08
CA LEU A 125 1.89 9.16 17.84
C LEU A 125 1.50 10.63 18.06
N GLU A 126 0.80 11.26 17.09
CA GLU A 126 0.31 12.64 17.21
C GLU A 126 -0.80 12.77 18.28
N ALA A 127 -1.59 11.73 18.47
CA ALA A 127 -2.62 11.70 19.53
C ALA A 127 -2.05 11.55 20.95
N ILE A 128 -0.77 11.18 21.11
CA ILE A 128 -0.14 10.94 22.41
C ILE A 128 0.57 12.22 22.87
N ARG A 129 -0.05 12.90 23.83
CA ARG A 129 0.53 14.10 24.45
C ARG A 129 1.55 13.71 25.51
N ILE A 130 2.74 14.34 25.47
CA ILE A 130 3.85 14.05 26.37
C ILE A 130 4.42 15.26 27.09
N ARG A 131 4.06 16.48 26.69
CA ARG A 131 4.57 17.72 27.30
C ARG A 131 4.36 17.70 28.82
N GLY A 132 5.43 17.96 29.57
CA GLY A 132 5.43 18.01 31.03
C GLY A 132 5.19 16.66 31.74
N ARG A 133 5.17 15.54 31.00
CA ARG A 133 4.92 14.20 31.58
C ARG A 133 6.18 13.48 32.00
N PHE A 134 7.34 13.90 31.55
CA PHE A 134 8.60 13.22 31.81
C PHE A 134 9.68 14.16 32.34
N ASN A 135 10.39 13.71 33.35
CA ASN A 135 11.68 14.28 33.69
C ASN A 135 12.76 13.61 32.81
N TYR A 136 12.97 14.15 31.62
CA TYR A 136 13.90 13.58 30.62
C TYR A 136 15.32 13.37 31.14
N ALA A 137 15.77 14.20 32.11
CA ALA A 137 17.11 14.07 32.69
C ALA A 137 17.32 12.75 33.45
N GLU A 138 16.26 12.18 34.01
CA GLU A 138 16.28 10.96 34.81
C GLU A 138 16.07 9.67 33.95
N LEU A 139 15.67 9.82 32.68
CA LEU A 139 15.38 8.67 31.81
C LEU A 139 16.66 8.04 31.24
N THR A 140 17.36 7.26 32.05
CA THR A 140 18.63 6.61 31.67
C THR A 140 18.50 5.61 30.51
N GLN A 141 17.28 5.12 30.20
CA GLN A 141 16.98 4.21 29.08
C GLN A 141 16.97 4.92 27.72
N ILE A 142 16.92 6.24 27.72
CA ILE A 142 16.97 7.08 26.49
C ILE A 142 18.43 7.51 26.27
N SER A 143 18.82 7.63 25.00
CA SER A 143 20.15 8.11 24.61
C SER A 143 20.48 9.48 25.24
N THR A 144 21.76 9.73 25.54
CA THR A 144 22.17 11.02 26.15
C THR A 144 21.78 12.20 25.27
N GLU A 145 21.97 12.10 23.96
CA GLU A 145 21.55 13.15 23.02
C GLU A 145 20.05 13.31 23.00
N GLY A 146 19.29 12.20 22.93
CA GLY A 146 17.81 12.22 22.96
C GLY A 146 17.29 12.91 24.22
N ARG A 147 17.84 12.61 25.42
CA ARG A 147 17.47 13.26 26.67
C ARG A 147 17.67 14.76 26.65
N GLN A 148 18.84 15.21 26.20
CA GLN A 148 19.18 16.64 26.11
C GLN A 148 18.24 17.38 25.15
N LYS A 149 17.96 16.79 23.98
CA LYS A 149 17.08 17.38 22.97
C LYS A 149 15.62 17.43 23.45
N LEU A 150 15.12 16.33 24.04
CA LEU A 150 13.77 16.26 24.57
C LEU A 150 13.58 17.24 25.75
N ALA A 151 14.56 17.36 26.64
CA ALA A 151 14.50 18.30 27.75
C ALA A 151 14.51 19.76 27.27
N ALA A 152 15.29 20.10 26.25
CA ALA A 152 15.40 21.45 25.72
C ALA A 152 14.13 21.90 24.96
N ILE A 153 13.44 20.98 24.27
CA ILE A 153 12.30 21.28 23.38
C ILE A 153 10.96 21.08 24.08
N ASP A 154 10.85 20.11 24.98
CA ASP A 154 9.62 19.63 25.64
C ASP A 154 8.45 19.50 24.66
N PRO A 155 8.53 18.54 23.70
CA PRO A 155 7.57 18.40 22.63
C PRO A 155 6.16 18.10 23.15
N GLU A 156 5.15 18.64 22.45
CA GLU A 156 3.75 18.44 22.86
C GLU A 156 3.28 16.98 22.68
N THR A 157 3.70 16.36 21.57
CA THR A 157 3.28 15.01 21.20
C THR A 157 4.47 14.10 20.95
N LEU A 158 4.22 12.79 21.00
CA LEU A 158 5.25 11.79 20.71
C LEU A 158 5.68 11.83 19.24
N ALA A 159 4.78 12.22 18.31
CA ALA A 159 5.13 12.45 16.92
C ALA A 159 6.08 13.66 16.75
N GLN A 160 5.89 14.75 17.51
CA GLN A 160 6.84 15.85 17.51
C GLN A 160 8.21 15.41 18.06
N ALA A 161 8.23 14.63 19.13
CA ALA A 161 9.45 14.05 19.67
C ALA A 161 10.22 13.24 18.63
N SER A 162 9.53 12.43 17.84
CA SER A 162 10.15 11.58 16.80
C SER A 162 10.77 12.34 15.64
N ARG A 163 10.42 13.62 15.45
CA ARG A 163 10.97 14.49 14.41
C ARG A 163 12.17 15.30 14.86
N ILE A 164 12.52 15.23 16.15
CA ILE A 164 13.66 15.98 16.70
C ILE A 164 14.97 15.30 16.27
N PRO A 165 15.87 16.00 15.57
CA PRO A 165 17.19 15.47 15.25
C PRO A 165 17.95 15.07 16.53
N GLY A 166 18.46 13.83 16.58
CA GLY A 166 19.12 13.27 17.76
C GLY A 166 18.22 12.45 18.67
N VAL A 167 16.92 12.40 18.40
CA VAL A 167 15.99 11.45 19.05
C VAL A 167 15.81 10.23 18.14
N SER A 168 16.19 9.06 18.62
CA SER A 168 16.14 7.81 17.87
C SER A 168 14.77 7.13 17.96
N PRO A 169 14.43 6.22 17.01
CA PRO A 169 13.23 5.38 17.13
C PRO A 169 13.20 4.53 18.41
N SER A 170 14.37 4.18 18.94
CA SER A 170 14.51 3.45 20.21
C SER A 170 14.06 4.33 21.38
N ASP A 171 14.48 5.60 21.39
CA ASP A 171 14.06 6.55 22.44
C ASP A 171 12.53 6.73 22.46
N ILE A 172 11.91 6.82 21.29
CA ILE A 172 10.43 6.89 21.16
C ILE A 172 9.77 5.62 21.70
N SER A 173 10.36 4.44 21.44
CA SER A 173 9.83 3.18 21.97
C SER A 173 9.88 3.12 23.50
N VAL A 174 10.97 3.63 24.10
CA VAL A 174 11.07 3.74 25.58
C VAL A 174 9.98 4.65 26.13
N LEU A 175 9.74 5.82 25.51
CA LEU A 175 8.67 6.73 25.95
C LEU A 175 7.29 6.06 25.85
N LEU A 176 7.02 5.28 24.80
CA LEU A 176 5.77 4.51 24.66
C LEU A 176 5.58 3.52 25.80
N VAL A 177 6.62 2.76 26.14
CA VAL A 177 6.59 1.78 27.22
C VAL A 177 6.33 2.45 28.57
N LEU A 178 6.99 3.60 28.82
CA LEU A 178 6.78 4.37 30.06
C LEU A 178 5.37 4.97 30.17
N LEU A 179 4.69 5.15 29.04
CA LEU A 179 3.28 5.57 29.00
C LEU A 179 2.29 4.40 29.17
N GLY A 180 2.77 3.16 29.30
CA GLY A 180 1.94 1.97 29.40
C GLY A 180 1.24 1.59 28.08
N ARG A 181 1.86 1.86 26.95
CA ARG A 181 1.28 1.66 25.60
C ARG A 181 2.19 0.84 24.71
#